data_06839f1ba8a70a410cacfc15d9a6049f
#
_entry.id   06839f1ba8a70a410cacfc15d9a6049f
#
_cell.length_a   1.000
_cell.length_b   1.000
_cell.length_c   1.000
_cell.angle_alpha   90.00
_cell.angle_beta   90.00
_cell.angle_gamma   90.00
#
_symmetry.space_group_name_H-M   'P 1'
#
loop_
_entity.id
_entity.type
_entity.pdbx_description
1 polymer ?
#
loop_
_entity_poly.entity_id
_entity_poly.type
_entity_poly.pdbx_seq_one_letter_code
_entity_poly.pdbx_strand_id
1 'polypeptide(L)'
;MRKIVVAAAVLVLAPLMVQAQAPGTRRTDYQRHDLSVPGREVVQSKVELDPGVTSVVHRHPGEEIVYVLEGELEYAVEGRAPVTLKSGEVLFIPAGKIHSAKNVGRGNGAELATYFVEKGKPLLEIVK
;
A
#
# COMPACT_ATOMS: atom_id res chain seq x y z
N MET A 1 -42.92 -34.13 19.86
CA MET A 1 -42.69 -32.70 19.59
C MET A 1 -41.22 -32.44 19.28
N ARG A 2 -40.92 -32.18 18.03
CA ARG A 2 -39.53 -31.85 17.60
C ARG A 2 -39.28 -30.36 17.85
N LYS A 3 -38.34 -30.03 18.72
CA LYS A 3 -37.90 -28.64 18.95
C LYS A 3 -36.96 -28.23 17.79
N ILE A 4 -37.41 -27.26 17.00
CA ILE A 4 -36.59 -26.64 15.96
C ILE A 4 -35.72 -25.58 16.66
N VAL A 5 -34.39 -25.82 16.68
CA VAL A 5 -33.40 -24.84 17.12
C VAL A 5 -33.01 -24.01 15.90
N VAL A 6 -33.49 -22.77 15.85
CA VAL A 6 -33.06 -21.80 14.84
C VAL A 6 -31.75 -21.18 15.32
N ALA A 7 -30.63 -21.59 14.70
CA ALA A 7 -29.35 -20.94 14.93
C ALA A 7 -29.32 -19.60 14.17
N ALA A 8 -29.33 -18.49 14.88
CA ALA A 8 -29.13 -17.17 14.30
C ALA A 8 -27.63 -17.00 13.99
N ALA A 9 -27.28 -16.97 12.71
CA ALA A 9 -25.94 -16.61 12.28
C ALA A 9 -25.74 -15.10 12.46
N VAL A 10 -24.91 -14.71 13.42
CA VAL A 10 -24.49 -13.32 13.59
C VAL A 10 -23.42 -13.02 12.54
N LEU A 11 -23.81 -12.27 11.52
CA LEU A 11 -22.89 -11.75 10.52
C LEU A 11 -22.07 -10.61 11.17
N VAL A 12 -20.85 -10.92 11.59
CA VAL A 12 -19.90 -9.90 12.08
C VAL A 12 -19.35 -9.17 10.86
N LEU A 13 -19.92 -8.01 10.54
CA LEU A 13 -19.31 -7.08 9.59
C LEU A 13 -18.03 -6.52 10.24
N ALA A 14 -16.87 -6.99 9.76
CA ALA A 14 -15.61 -6.36 10.11
C ALA A 14 -15.60 -4.92 9.55
N PRO A 15 -15.24 -3.91 10.34
CA PRO A 15 -15.16 -2.54 9.85
C PRO A 15 -14.10 -2.47 8.75
N LEU A 16 -14.49 -2.00 7.57
CA LEU A 16 -13.56 -1.59 6.51
C LEU A 16 -12.72 -0.44 7.08
N MET A 17 -11.51 -0.72 7.50
CA MET A 17 -10.54 0.29 7.88
C MET A 17 -10.20 1.11 6.62
N VAL A 18 -10.84 2.25 6.46
CA VAL A 18 -10.43 3.25 5.47
C VAL A 18 -9.05 3.75 5.91
N GLN A 19 -8.03 3.32 5.19
CA GLN A 19 -6.68 3.80 5.45
C GLN A 19 -6.61 5.29 5.11
N ALA A 20 -6.21 6.12 6.08
CA ALA A 20 -6.04 7.54 5.87
C ALA A 20 -4.95 7.80 4.82
N GLN A 21 -5.31 8.47 3.72
CA GLN A 21 -4.41 8.90 2.67
C GLN A 21 -4.25 10.43 2.73
N ALA A 22 -3.10 10.94 2.31
CA ALA A 22 -2.93 12.38 2.14
C ALA A 22 -3.91 12.89 1.07
N PRO A 23 -4.49 14.10 1.24
CA PRO A 23 -5.26 14.73 0.17
C PRO A 23 -4.46 14.77 -1.14
N GLY A 24 -5.09 14.43 -2.27
CA GLY A 24 -4.42 14.32 -3.57
C GLY A 24 -3.68 13.00 -3.79
N THR A 25 -3.84 12.04 -2.88
CA THR A 25 -3.40 10.65 -3.05
C THR A 25 -4.60 9.78 -3.37
N ARG A 26 -4.50 8.95 -4.40
CA ARG A 26 -5.51 7.97 -4.80
C ARG A 26 -4.90 6.59 -4.86
N ARG A 27 -5.64 5.58 -4.42
CA ARG A 27 -5.23 4.19 -4.45
C ARG A 27 -6.29 3.33 -5.13
N THR A 28 -5.86 2.48 -6.02
CA THR A 28 -6.68 1.46 -6.68
C THR A 28 -6.06 0.09 -6.43
N ASP A 29 -6.75 -0.77 -5.71
CA ASP A 29 -6.30 -2.14 -5.48
C ASP A 29 -6.64 -3.01 -6.69
N TYR A 30 -5.65 -3.74 -7.21
CA TYR A 30 -5.80 -4.59 -8.40
C TYR A 30 -5.99 -6.05 -8.03
N GLN A 31 -5.16 -6.58 -7.15
CA GLN A 31 -5.21 -7.99 -6.77
C GLN A 31 -4.57 -8.24 -5.41
N ARG A 32 -5.00 -9.35 -4.81
CA ARG A 32 -4.46 -9.88 -3.55
C ARG A 32 -4.53 -11.39 -3.58
N HIS A 33 -3.42 -12.06 -3.26
CA HIS A 33 -3.34 -13.52 -3.25
C HIS A 33 -2.45 -14.01 -2.11
N ASP A 34 -2.82 -15.15 -1.54
CA ASP A 34 -1.95 -15.88 -0.63
C ASP A 34 -0.70 -16.35 -1.38
N LEU A 35 0.44 -16.26 -0.73
CA LEU A 35 1.68 -16.86 -1.23
C LEU A 35 1.78 -18.33 -0.79
N SER A 36 2.66 -19.09 -1.45
CA SER A 36 2.97 -20.46 -1.05
C SER A 36 3.66 -20.54 0.33
N VAL A 37 4.24 -19.44 0.80
CA VAL A 37 4.76 -19.32 2.16
C VAL A 37 3.61 -19.03 3.12
N PRO A 38 3.34 -19.90 4.12
CA PRO A 38 2.24 -19.68 5.06
C PRO A 38 2.28 -18.32 5.76
N GLY A 39 1.12 -17.69 5.91
CA GLY A 39 0.98 -16.40 6.60
C GLY A 39 1.44 -15.18 5.81
N ARG A 40 1.79 -15.35 4.53
CA ARG A 40 2.22 -14.27 3.64
C ARG A 40 1.27 -14.12 2.46
N GLU A 41 1.14 -12.89 1.99
CA GLU A 41 0.33 -12.55 0.83
C GLU A 41 1.03 -11.51 -0.05
N VAL A 42 0.65 -11.49 -1.32
CA VAL A 42 0.98 -10.40 -2.24
C VAL A 42 -0.24 -9.51 -2.43
N VAL A 43 -0.02 -8.21 -2.37
CA VAL A 43 -1.02 -7.17 -2.68
C VAL A 43 -0.44 -6.28 -3.77
N GLN A 44 -1.23 -5.99 -4.79
CA GLN A 44 -0.80 -5.08 -5.84
C GLN A 44 -1.80 -3.95 -6.01
N SER A 45 -1.30 -2.72 -6.00
CA SER A 45 -2.10 -1.50 -6.07
C SER A 45 -1.44 -0.46 -6.95
N LYS A 46 -2.25 0.32 -7.65
CA LYS A 46 -1.81 1.58 -8.24
C LYS A 46 -1.99 2.69 -7.21
N VAL A 47 -0.95 3.49 -6.99
CA VAL A 47 -1.00 4.70 -6.17
C VAL A 47 -0.71 5.90 -7.04
N GLU A 48 -1.56 6.91 -6.96
CA GLU A 48 -1.46 8.14 -7.75
C GLU A 48 -1.32 9.34 -6.82
N LEU A 49 -0.46 10.27 -7.18
CA LEU A 49 -0.21 11.51 -6.45
C LEU A 49 -0.40 12.70 -7.40
N ASP A 50 -1.21 13.67 -6.98
CA ASP A 50 -1.31 14.94 -7.68
C ASP A 50 0.03 15.70 -7.64
N PRO A 51 0.30 16.64 -8.58
CA PRO A 51 1.54 17.41 -8.58
C PRO A 51 1.83 18.08 -7.23
N GLY A 52 3.05 17.91 -6.72
CA GLY A 52 3.52 18.47 -5.45
C GLY A 52 3.04 17.73 -4.20
N VAL A 53 2.17 16.74 -4.32
CA VAL A 53 1.65 15.97 -3.19
C VAL A 53 2.70 14.99 -2.68
N THR A 54 2.85 14.93 -1.35
CA THR A 54 3.63 13.91 -0.66
C THR A 54 2.67 12.94 0.04
N SER A 55 2.89 11.64 -0.14
CA SER A 55 2.16 10.61 0.61
C SER A 55 2.38 10.74 2.12
N VAL A 56 1.50 10.14 2.92
CA VAL A 56 1.78 10.00 4.36
C VAL A 56 3.10 9.26 4.57
N VAL A 57 3.83 9.60 5.65
CA VAL A 57 5.01 8.84 6.08
C VAL A 57 4.53 7.54 6.72
N HIS A 58 5.01 6.42 6.23
CA HIS A 58 4.47 5.10 6.61
C HIS A 58 5.49 3.98 6.45
N ARG A 59 5.10 2.79 6.86
CA ARG A 59 5.80 1.52 6.61
C ARG A 59 4.80 0.40 6.34
N HIS A 60 5.30 -0.70 5.81
CA HIS A 60 4.51 -1.91 5.53
C HIS A 60 5.00 -3.10 6.35
N PRO A 61 4.12 -4.10 6.64
CA PRO A 61 4.52 -5.35 7.34
C PRO A 61 5.19 -6.35 6.39
N GLY A 62 6.04 -5.88 5.51
CA GLY A 62 6.79 -6.64 4.51
C GLY A 62 7.45 -5.74 3.47
N GLU A 63 7.98 -6.37 2.44
CA GLU A 63 8.71 -5.70 1.36
C GLU A 63 7.75 -5.05 0.36
N GLU A 64 8.22 -4.01 -0.30
CA GLU A 64 7.53 -3.35 -1.41
C GLU A 64 8.44 -3.27 -2.63
N ILE A 65 7.88 -3.59 -3.80
CA ILE A 65 8.49 -3.29 -5.09
C ILE A 65 7.66 -2.20 -5.75
N VAL A 66 8.32 -1.10 -6.09
CA VAL A 66 7.74 0.01 -6.83
C VAL A 66 8.15 -0.08 -8.30
N TYR A 67 7.18 0.14 -9.18
CA TYR A 67 7.39 0.41 -10.59
C TYR A 67 6.70 1.73 -10.94
N VAL A 68 7.44 2.76 -11.35
CA VAL A 68 6.84 4.04 -11.72
C VAL A 68 6.14 3.91 -13.07
N LEU A 69 4.83 4.14 -13.08
CA LEU A 69 3.99 4.06 -14.28
C LEU A 69 3.96 5.38 -15.04
N GLU A 70 3.96 6.51 -14.33
CA GLU A 70 3.74 7.84 -14.90
C GLU A 70 4.42 8.90 -14.04
N GLY A 71 4.97 9.91 -14.69
CA GLY A 71 5.51 11.10 -14.03
C GLY A 71 6.88 10.89 -13.39
N GLU A 72 7.16 11.71 -12.38
CA GLU A 72 8.40 11.68 -11.61
C GLU A 72 8.09 11.67 -10.12
N LEU A 73 8.54 10.64 -9.42
CA LEU A 73 8.30 10.43 -8.01
C LEU A 73 9.62 10.40 -7.25
N GLU A 74 9.75 11.25 -6.22
CA GLU A 74 10.86 11.23 -5.28
C GLU A 74 10.49 10.36 -4.07
N TYR A 75 11.35 9.40 -3.77
CA TYR A 75 11.21 8.51 -2.62
C TYR A 75 12.20 8.86 -1.53
N ALA A 76 11.69 9.14 -0.35
CA ALA A 76 12.47 9.26 0.87
C ALA A 76 12.33 7.95 1.67
N VAL A 77 13.41 7.18 1.76
CA VAL A 77 13.46 5.91 2.48
C VAL A 77 14.46 6.03 3.61
N GLU A 78 14.05 5.62 4.81
CA GLU A 78 14.87 5.62 6.02
C GLU A 78 16.25 4.98 5.77
N GLY A 79 17.30 5.71 6.14
CA GLY A 79 18.68 5.27 6.00
C GLY A 79 19.28 5.42 4.60
N ARG A 80 18.57 6.06 3.65
CA ARG A 80 19.04 6.33 2.29
C ARG A 80 18.88 7.80 1.92
N ALA A 81 19.71 8.27 1.00
CA ALA A 81 19.46 9.55 0.33
C ALA A 81 18.18 9.46 -0.51
N PRO A 82 17.38 10.54 -0.62
CA PRO A 82 16.23 10.58 -1.50
C PRO A 82 16.62 10.26 -2.95
N VAL A 83 15.74 9.54 -3.66
CA VAL A 83 15.92 9.18 -5.06
C VAL A 83 14.68 9.58 -5.86
N THR A 84 14.90 10.20 -7.02
CA THR A 84 13.81 10.52 -7.96
C THR A 84 13.79 9.49 -9.07
N LEU A 85 12.63 8.88 -9.27
CA LEU A 85 12.39 7.87 -10.29
C LEU A 85 11.41 8.39 -11.33
N LYS A 86 11.65 8.04 -12.58
CA LYS A 86 10.79 8.34 -13.73
C LYS A 86 10.03 7.09 -14.18
N SER A 87 9.06 7.29 -15.05
CA SER A 87 8.31 6.19 -15.66
C SER A 87 9.24 5.10 -16.20
N GLY A 88 8.95 3.84 -15.83
CA GLY A 88 9.75 2.65 -16.17
C GLY A 88 10.85 2.30 -15.18
N GLU A 89 11.13 3.15 -14.20
CA GLU A 89 12.14 2.88 -13.17
C GLU A 89 11.52 2.19 -11.95
N VAL A 90 12.37 1.49 -11.20
CA VAL A 90 11.97 0.60 -10.10
C VAL A 90 12.71 0.91 -8.81
N LEU A 91 12.07 0.57 -7.68
CA LEU A 91 12.66 0.69 -6.35
C LEU A 91 12.26 -0.51 -5.51
N PHE A 92 13.20 -1.02 -4.72
CA PHE A 92 12.94 -2.00 -3.67
C PHE A 92 12.99 -1.32 -2.30
N ILE A 93 11.92 -1.47 -1.53
CA ILE A 93 11.82 -0.97 -0.16
C ILE A 93 11.79 -2.17 0.79
N PRO A 94 12.80 -2.33 1.65
CA PRO A 94 12.86 -3.43 2.61
C PRO A 94 11.71 -3.41 3.60
N ALA A 95 11.38 -4.58 4.15
CA ALA A 95 10.33 -4.74 5.15
C ALA A 95 10.48 -3.75 6.32
N GLY A 96 9.39 -3.08 6.70
CA GLY A 96 9.33 -2.19 7.86
C GLY A 96 10.07 -0.86 7.70
N LYS A 97 10.69 -0.57 6.56
CA LYS A 97 11.37 0.71 6.35
C LYS A 97 10.37 1.84 6.19
N ILE A 98 10.58 2.88 7.01
CA ILE A 98 9.79 4.11 6.96
C ILE A 98 10.10 4.84 5.67
N HIS A 99 9.07 5.25 4.94
CA HIS A 99 9.23 5.96 3.67
C HIS A 99 8.03 6.82 3.31
N SER A 100 8.22 7.65 2.30
CA SER A 100 7.20 8.43 1.62
C SER A 100 7.56 8.62 0.16
N ALA A 101 6.55 8.91 -0.66
CA ALA A 101 6.71 9.29 -2.06
C ALA A 101 6.17 10.71 -2.28
N LYS A 102 6.84 11.50 -3.10
CA LYS A 102 6.41 12.84 -3.49
C LYS A 102 6.36 12.97 -5.00
N ASN A 103 5.27 13.48 -5.54
CA ASN A 103 5.23 13.83 -6.95
C ASN A 103 6.00 15.15 -7.17
N VAL A 104 7.15 15.06 -7.83
CA VAL A 104 8.01 16.20 -8.17
C VAL A 104 7.86 16.63 -9.64
N GLY A 105 7.03 15.92 -10.39
CA GLY A 105 6.68 16.25 -11.77
C GLY A 105 5.57 17.30 -11.88
N ARG A 106 5.24 17.65 -13.10
CA ARG A 106 4.21 18.67 -13.41
C ARG A 106 2.81 18.09 -13.64
N GLY A 107 2.74 16.81 -13.95
CA GLY A 107 1.50 16.07 -14.19
C GLY A 107 1.23 15.06 -13.08
N ASN A 108 0.29 14.15 -13.33
CA ASN A 108 0.01 13.04 -12.42
C ASN A 108 1.26 12.18 -12.21
N GLY A 109 1.51 11.74 -11.00
CA GLY A 109 2.52 10.76 -10.67
C GLY A 109 1.84 9.45 -10.30
N ALA A 110 2.28 8.32 -10.85
CA ALA A 110 1.68 7.03 -10.56
C ALA A 110 2.72 5.93 -10.42
N GLU A 111 2.52 5.06 -9.46
CA GLU A 111 3.30 3.85 -9.25
C GLU A 111 2.42 2.61 -9.25
N LEU A 112 2.97 1.49 -9.69
CA LEU A 112 2.49 0.16 -9.38
C LEU A 112 3.28 -0.33 -8.18
N ALA A 113 2.61 -0.45 -7.05
CA ALA A 113 3.18 -0.97 -5.81
C ALA A 113 2.82 -2.44 -5.64
N THR A 114 3.81 -3.29 -5.44
CA THR A 114 3.63 -4.71 -5.15
C THR A 114 4.20 -5.00 -3.77
N TYR A 115 3.33 -5.39 -2.86
CA TYR A 115 3.65 -5.65 -1.45
C TYR A 115 3.67 -7.15 -1.18
N PHE A 116 4.73 -7.62 -0.52
CA PHE A 116 4.85 -8.99 0.01
C PHE A 116 4.79 -8.92 1.53
N VAL A 117 3.62 -9.15 2.11
CA VAL A 117 3.34 -8.76 3.49
C VAL A 117 2.77 -9.89 4.33
N GLU A 118 2.80 -9.70 5.64
CA GLU A 118 2.14 -10.60 6.59
C GLU A 118 0.63 -10.44 6.51
N LYS A 119 -0.09 -11.57 6.43
CA LYS A 119 -1.55 -11.59 6.49
C LYS A 119 -2.06 -11.13 7.86
N GLY A 120 -3.21 -10.45 7.85
CA GLY A 120 -3.88 -10.02 9.08
C GLY A 120 -3.32 -8.76 9.73
N LYS A 121 -2.24 -8.19 9.19
CA LYS A 121 -1.71 -6.89 9.61
C LYS A 121 -2.20 -5.79 8.68
N PRO A 122 -2.39 -4.55 9.17
CA PRO A 122 -2.65 -3.39 8.31
C PRO A 122 -1.55 -3.26 7.26
N LEU A 123 -1.94 -3.09 6.00
CA LEU A 123 -0.96 -2.95 4.91
C LEU A 123 -0.08 -1.71 5.08
N LEU A 124 -0.63 -0.65 5.66
CA LEU A 124 0.04 0.62 5.86
C LEU A 124 -0.06 1.03 7.34
N GLU A 125 1.08 1.26 7.96
CA GLU A 125 1.19 1.83 9.31
C GLU A 125 1.75 3.25 9.19
N ILE A 126 0.92 4.25 9.56
CA ILE A 126 1.33 5.66 9.53
C ILE A 126 2.30 5.92 10.68
N VAL A 127 3.41 6.57 10.37
CA VAL A 127 4.41 7.00 11.34
C VAL A 127 4.25 8.51 11.58
N LYS A 128 4.10 8.88 12.86
CA LYS A 128 3.97 10.28 13.29
C LYS A 128 5.32 10.87 13.66
#